data_e1e86f780bd0a105886613f22964b8c6
#
_entry.id   e1e86f780bd0a105886613f22964b8c6
#
_cell.length_a   1.000
_cell.length_b   1.000
_cell.length_c   1.000
_cell.angle_alpha   90.00
_cell.angle_beta   90.00
_cell.angle_gamma   90.00
#
_symmetry.space_group_name_H-M   'P 1'
#
loop_
_entity.id
_entity.type
_entity.pdbx_description
1 polymer ?
#
loop_
_entity_poly.entity_id
_entity_poly.type
_entity_poly.pdbx_seq_one_letter_code
_entity_poly.pdbx_strand_id
1 'polypeptide(L)'
;MMTFEMTYHASVERVDRLSACVQYLGMSKFIYEKPDRRHPGTVQCVTSTGIIIVKNVATGALITGWMATPKQIAALYNGRAPQKLFNRVVKNNERYAFLLEM
;
A
#
# COMPACT_ATOMS: atom_id res chain seq x y z
N MET A 1 5.88 3.84 -17.71
CA MET A 1 6.59 3.59 -16.45
C MET A 1 6.14 4.60 -15.40
N MET A 2 5.87 4.14 -14.22
CA MET A 2 5.54 5.04 -13.13
C MET A 2 6.82 5.64 -12.56
N THR A 3 6.87 6.96 -12.54
CA THR A 3 7.98 7.69 -11.93
C THR A 3 7.51 8.25 -10.60
N PHE A 4 8.28 8.09 -9.55
CA PHE A 4 7.92 8.61 -8.25
C PHE A 4 9.19 9.02 -7.49
N GLU A 5 9.01 10.00 -6.61
CA GLU A 5 10.02 10.38 -5.65
C GLU A 5 9.77 9.63 -4.35
N MET A 6 10.86 9.14 -3.75
CA MET A 6 10.79 8.50 -2.45
C MET A 6 11.57 9.33 -1.45
N THR A 7 11.07 9.40 -0.23
CA THR A 7 11.80 10.04 0.85
C THR A 7 13.06 9.24 1.17
N TYR A 8 14.01 9.86 1.85
CA TYR A 8 15.22 9.17 2.27
C TYR A 8 14.91 7.88 3.04
N HIS A 9 13.96 7.96 3.96
CA HIS A 9 13.53 6.78 4.74
C HIS A 9 13.07 5.65 3.83
N ALA A 10 12.19 5.95 2.88
CA ALA A 10 11.66 4.96 1.97
C ALA A 10 12.74 4.35 1.09
N SER A 11 13.65 5.17 0.57
CA SER A 11 14.68 4.68 -0.34
C SER A 11 15.73 3.82 0.36
N VAL A 12 15.98 4.02 1.65
CA VAL A 12 17.00 3.27 2.39
C VAL A 12 16.42 2.02 3.04
N GLU A 13 15.22 2.12 3.64
CA GLU A 13 14.66 1.04 4.47
C GLU A 13 13.49 0.31 3.83
N ARG A 14 12.77 0.97 2.91
CA ARG A 14 11.47 0.48 2.43
C ARG A 14 11.40 0.22 0.93
N VAL A 15 12.39 0.65 0.16
CA VAL A 15 12.35 0.50 -1.30
C VAL A 15 12.23 -0.97 -1.70
N ASP A 16 12.96 -1.86 -1.04
CA ASP A 16 12.92 -3.28 -1.37
C ASP A 16 11.56 -3.89 -1.11
N ARG A 17 10.91 -3.49 -0.01
CA ARG A 17 9.56 -3.96 0.32
C ARG A 17 8.55 -3.55 -0.73
N LEU A 18 8.50 -2.26 -1.07
CA LEU A 18 7.56 -1.77 -2.07
C LEU A 18 7.84 -2.38 -3.44
N SER A 19 9.10 -2.45 -3.85
CA SER A 19 9.50 -3.05 -5.11
C SER A 19 9.09 -4.51 -5.19
N ALA A 20 9.29 -5.28 -4.12
CA ALA A 20 8.89 -6.68 -4.07
C ALA A 20 7.37 -6.82 -4.17
N CYS A 21 6.61 -5.98 -3.46
CA CYS A 21 5.16 -6.00 -3.56
C CYS A 21 4.68 -5.75 -5.00
N VAL A 22 5.26 -4.76 -5.66
CA VAL A 22 4.91 -4.45 -7.05
C VAL A 22 5.30 -5.61 -7.97
N GLN A 23 6.44 -6.22 -7.74
CA GLN A 23 6.91 -7.34 -8.55
C GLN A 23 5.93 -8.53 -8.50
N TYR A 24 5.43 -8.88 -7.32
CA TYR A 24 4.57 -10.06 -7.15
C TYR A 24 3.09 -9.75 -7.33
N LEU A 25 2.63 -8.58 -6.92
CA LEU A 25 1.21 -8.22 -6.98
C LEU A 25 0.85 -7.37 -8.18
N GLY A 26 1.81 -6.67 -8.76
CA GLY A 26 1.57 -5.70 -9.81
C GLY A 26 1.15 -4.36 -9.23
N MET A 27 1.41 -3.31 -9.99
CA MET A 27 0.98 -1.95 -9.65
C MET A 27 -0.28 -1.62 -10.43
N SER A 28 -1.27 -1.09 -9.76
CA SER A 28 -2.51 -0.64 -10.40
C SER A 28 -2.86 0.74 -9.88
N LYS A 29 -3.91 1.33 -10.43
CA LYS A 29 -4.39 2.63 -9.97
C LYS A 29 -4.84 2.55 -8.51
N PHE A 30 -4.81 3.69 -7.82
CA PHE A 30 -5.36 3.80 -6.49
C PHE A 30 -6.89 3.79 -6.58
N ILE A 31 -7.52 2.94 -5.78
CA ILE A 31 -8.97 2.82 -5.74
C ILE A 31 -9.57 3.42 -4.47
N TYR A 32 -8.72 3.82 -3.51
CA TYR A 32 -9.17 4.40 -2.25
C TYR A 32 -8.04 5.22 -1.65
N GLU A 33 -8.38 6.34 -1.04
CA GLU A 33 -7.42 7.17 -0.32
C GLU A 33 -8.04 7.60 1.01
N LYS A 34 -7.22 7.61 2.05
CA LYS A 34 -7.64 8.05 3.37
C LYS A 34 -6.53 8.86 4.01
N PRO A 35 -6.81 10.08 4.52
CA PRO A 35 -5.79 10.84 5.23
C PRO A 35 -5.22 10.07 6.41
N ASP A 36 -3.91 10.15 6.60
CA ASP A 36 -3.24 9.53 7.73
C ASP A 36 -3.17 10.54 8.87
N ARG A 37 -3.96 10.31 9.92
CA ARG A 37 -4.04 11.24 11.06
C ARG A 37 -2.74 11.33 11.84
N ARG A 38 -1.91 10.29 11.81
CA ARG A 38 -0.65 10.26 12.54
C ARG A 38 0.43 11.09 11.84
N HIS A 39 0.28 11.29 10.54
CA HIS A 39 1.28 11.99 9.73
C HIS A 39 0.56 13.02 8.87
N PRO A 40 0.31 14.24 9.41
CA PRO A 40 -0.38 15.28 8.64
C PRO A 40 0.31 15.54 7.30
N GLY A 41 -0.49 15.76 6.28
CA GLY A 41 0.05 15.97 4.92
C GLY A 41 0.28 14.68 4.14
N THR A 42 -0.05 13.52 4.71
CA THR A 42 0.04 12.24 4.00
C THR A 42 -1.31 11.57 3.88
N VAL A 43 -1.43 10.71 2.88
CA VAL A 43 -2.60 9.85 2.69
C VAL A 43 -2.14 8.41 2.52
N GLN A 44 -2.97 7.48 2.98
CA GLN A 44 -2.80 6.06 2.67
C GLN A 44 -3.65 5.75 1.45
N CYS A 45 -3.02 5.23 0.41
CA CYS A 45 -3.67 4.89 -0.84
C CYS A 45 -3.71 3.37 -0.98
N VAL A 46 -4.80 2.84 -1.50
CA VAL A 46 -4.95 1.40 -1.71
C VAL A 46 -5.06 1.14 -3.20
N THR A 47 -4.25 0.20 -3.70
CA THR A 47 -4.33 -0.25 -5.09
C THR A 47 -5.32 -1.40 -5.21
N SER A 48 -5.84 -1.62 -6.41
CA SER A 48 -6.74 -2.75 -6.66
C SER A 48 -6.03 -4.11 -6.53
N THR A 49 -4.71 -4.11 -6.52
CA THR A 49 -3.92 -5.34 -6.33
C THR A 49 -3.65 -5.64 -4.86
N GLY A 50 -4.02 -4.74 -3.94
CA GLY A 50 -3.89 -4.99 -2.50
C GLY A 50 -2.63 -4.45 -1.87
N ILE A 51 -2.08 -3.37 -2.41
CA ILE A 51 -0.92 -2.67 -1.83
C ILE A 51 -1.41 -1.38 -1.17
N ILE A 52 -0.91 -1.10 0.05
CA ILE A 52 -1.11 0.18 0.72
C ILE A 52 0.14 1.01 0.49
N ILE A 53 -0.04 2.23 0.00
CA ILE A 53 1.06 3.16 -0.27
C ILE A 53 0.79 4.47 0.45
N VAL A 54 1.78 4.96 1.19
CA VAL A 54 1.70 6.27 1.85
C VAL A 54 2.30 7.30 0.92
N LYS A 55 1.54 8.36 0.66
CA LYS A 55 1.90 9.40 -0.30
C LYS A 55 1.84 10.77 0.36
N ASN A 56 2.78 11.64 0.03
CA ASN A 56 2.73 13.04 0.41
C ASN A 56 1.73 13.77 -0.49
N VAL A 57 0.74 14.43 0.10
CA VAL A 57 -0.34 15.08 -0.66
C VAL A 57 0.18 16.24 -1.50
N ALA A 58 1.07 17.05 -0.93
CA ALA A 58 1.54 18.25 -1.60
C ALA A 58 2.45 17.96 -2.80
N THR A 59 3.32 16.95 -2.69
CA THR A 59 4.33 16.66 -3.71
C THR A 59 3.99 15.45 -4.57
N GLY A 60 3.09 14.58 -4.10
CA GLY A 60 2.83 13.30 -4.76
C GLY A 60 3.90 12.25 -4.51
N ALA A 61 4.93 12.56 -3.72
CA ALA A 61 6.01 11.62 -3.46
C ALA A 61 5.50 10.41 -2.67
N LEU A 62 5.95 9.22 -3.08
CA LEU A 62 5.65 7.99 -2.36
C LEU A 62 6.65 7.84 -1.22
N ILE A 63 6.14 7.67 -0.01
CA ILE A 63 6.96 7.61 1.19
C ILE A 63 7.31 6.15 1.52
N THR A 64 6.33 5.28 1.50
CA THR A 64 6.50 3.85 1.80
C THR A 64 5.30 3.07 1.28
N GLY A 65 5.40 1.76 1.28
CA GLY A 65 4.30 0.91 0.88
C GLY A 65 4.51 -0.53 1.33
N TRP A 66 3.42 -1.27 1.41
CA TRP A 66 3.46 -2.66 1.83
C TRP A 66 2.25 -3.43 1.32
N MET A 67 2.34 -4.75 1.34
CA MET A 67 1.19 -5.60 1.02
C MET A 67 0.17 -5.49 2.15
N ALA A 68 -1.06 -5.13 1.81
CA ALA A 68 -2.12 -4.97 2.79
C ALA A 68 -2.46 -6.31 3.45
N THR A 69 -2.82 -6.26 4.74
CA THR A 69 -3.41 -7.40 5.44
C THR A 69 -4.92 -7.21 5.49
N PRO A 70 -5.70 -8.31 5.67
CA PRO A 70 -7.15 -8.19 5.82
C PRO A 70 -7.56 -7.24 6.94
N LYS A 71 -6.83 -7.28 8.06
CA LYS A 71 -7.09 -6.41 9.20
C LYS A 71 -6.89 -4.94 8.85
N GLN A 72 -5.82 -4.62 8.11
CA GLN A 72 -5.53 -3.26 7.69
C GLN A 72 -6.59 -2.73 6.73
N ILE A 73 -7.01 -3.55 5.78
CA ILE A 73 -8.06 -3.17 4.82
C ILE A 73 -9.38 -2.94 5.56
N ALA A 74 -9.74 -3.81 6.47
CA ALA A 74 -10.96 -3.63 7.27
C ALA A 74 -10.92 -2.30 8.04
N ALA A 75 -9.77 -1.98 8.65
CA ALA A 75 -9.62 -0.74 9.40
C ALA A 75 -9.70 0.50 8.50
N LEU A 76 -9.03 0.49 7.35
CA LEU A 76 -9.03 1.62 6.44
C LEU A 76 -10.42 1.94 5.91
N TYR A 77 -11.20 0.94 5.62
CA TYR A 77 -12.56 1.08 5.07
C TYR A 77 -13.65 1.09 6.17
N ASN A 78 -13.26 1.12 7.44
CA ASN A 78 -14.20 1.07 8.55
C ASN A 78 -15.18 -0.10 8.45
N GLY A 79 -14.66 -1.28 8.06
CA GLY A 79 -15.45 -2.49 7.90
C GLY A 79 -16.26 -2.58 6.62
N ARG A 80 -16.13 -1.59 5.73
CA ARG A 80 -16.91 -1.51 4.48
C ARG A 80 -16.07 -1.75 3.22
N ALA A 81 -15.01 -2.52 3.33
CA ALA A 81 -14.16 -2.80 2.18
C ALA A 81 -14.93 -3.57 1.10
N PRO A 82 -14.69 -3.24 -0.19
CA PRO A 82 -15.27 -4.03 -1.27
C PRO A 82 -14.87 -5.50 -1.11
N GLN A 83 -15.84 -6.39 -1.24
CA GLN A 83 -15.61 -7.83 -1.03
C GLN A 83 -14.53 -8.38 -1.95
N LYS A 84 -14.52 -7.91 -3.19
CA LYS A 84 -13.52 -8.32 -4.18
C LYS A 84 -12.10 -7.95 -3.76
N LEU A 85 -11.92 -6.75 -3.23
CA LEU A 85 -10.62 -6.31 -2.71
C LEU A 85 -10.21 -7.12 -1.49
N PHE A 86 -11.14 -7.30 -0.55
CA PHE A 86 -10.89 -8.07 0.66
C PHE A 86 -10.45 -9.50 0.33
N ASN A 87 -11.16 -10.15 -0.59
CA ASN A 87 -10.83 -11.50 -1.02
C ASN A 87 -9.44 -11.55 -1.69
N ARG A 88 -9.11 -10.53 -2.47
CA ARG A 88 -7.78 -10.42 -3.10
C ARG A 88 -6.69 -10.32 -2.04
N VAL A 89 -6.91 -9.49 -1.02
CA VAL A 89 -5.95 -9.30 0.07
C VAL A 89 -5.74 -10.60 0.85
N VAL A 90 -6.82 -11.33 1.15
CA VAL A 90 -6.72 -12.62 1.81
C VAL A 90 -5.85 -13.59 1.00
N LYS A 91 -6.12 -13.69 -0.30
CA LYS A 91 -5.33 -14.57 -1.18
C LYS A 91 -3.86 -14.16 -1.27
N ASN A 92 -3.61 -12.85 -1.34
CA ASN A 92 -2.23 -12.35 -1.38
C ASN A 92 -1.47 -12.75 -0.12
N ASN A 93 -2.10 -12.62 1.04
CA ASN A 93 -1.47 -12.95 2.32
C ASN A 93 -1.16 -14.45 2.42
N GLU A 94 -2.01 -15.30 1.87
CA GLU A 94 -1.75 -16.73 1.82
C GLU A 94 -0.63 -17.08 0.84
N ARG A 95 -0.67 -16.49 -0.35
CA ARG A 95 0.23 -16.83 -1.45
C ARG A 95 1.62 -16.21 -1.30
N TYR A 96 1.68 -14.99 -0.77
CA TYR A 96 2.91 -14.21 -0.69
C TYR A 96 3.23 -13.84 0.77
N ALA A 97 3.05 -14.78 1.68
CA ALA A 97 3.26 -14.53 3.11
C ALA A 97 4.65 -13.97 3.41
N PHE A 98 5.65 -14.32 2.61
CA PHE A 98 7.02 -13.81 2.78
C PHE A 98 7.10 -12.29 2.64
N LEU A 99 6.17 -11.66 1.91
CA LEU A 99 6.16 -10.20 1.78
C LEU A 99 5.78 -9.50 3.07
N LEU A 100 5.11 -10.19 3.99
CA LEU A 100 4.73 -9.63 5.28
C LEU A 100 5.91 -9.50 6.24
N GLU A 101 6.98 -10.23 5.98
CA GLU A 101 8.15 -10.31 6.85
C GLU A 101 9.30 -9.38 6.41
N MET A 102 9.11 -8.68 5.34
CA MET A 102 10.13 -7.78 4.80
C MET A 102 10.20 -6.45 5.53
#